data_7051068f086e4cb91e5ae192a6a8366e
#
_entry.id   7051068f086e4cb91e5ae192a6a8366e
#
_cell.length_a   1.000
_cell.length_b   1.000
_cell.length_c   1.000
_cell.angle_alpha   90.00
_cell.angle_beta   90.00
_cell.angle_gamma   90.00
#
_symmetry.space_group_name_H-M   'P 1'
#
loop_
_entity.id
_entity.type
_entity.pdbx_description
1 polymer ?
#
loop_
_entity_poly.entity_id
_entity_poly.type
_entity_poly.pdbx_seq_one_letter_code
_entity_poly.pdbx_strand_id
1 'polypeptide(L)'
;AILYPPHGLNVWVTGPTGSGKTYFANAMNQFACNQGVISNPRLTTFNCADYAHNPQLLMSHLFGYVKGAFTGANEDQEGLIQKADGGILFLDEVHRLPAEGQEMIFYLMDHGTYSRLGETDKAHHANLRLICATTEDPESSLLATFVRRIPIVVQMPSFNSRTMRERFGLLKQMLLIEANRIHKKIYFDEDVARSLIGSVTYGNVGQLKSNVQLVCAQGFLNHIQEKDA
;
A
#
# COMPACT_ATOMS: atom_id res chain seq x y z
N ALA A 1 -3.76 10.21 -13.40
CA ALA A 1 -4.90 9.50 -12.79
C ALA A 1 -5.58 10.36 -11.72
N ILE A 2 -4.86 10.75 -10.65
CA ILE A 2 -5.46 11.39 -9.46
C ILE A 2 -6.15 12.73 -9.73
N LEU A 3 -5.65 13.50 -10.71
CA LEU A 3 -6.19 14.80 -11.11
C LEU A 3 -7.28 14.73 -12.18
N TYR A 4 -7.62 13.55 -12.66
CA TYR A 4 -8.62 13.41 -13.72
C TYR A 4 -10.02 13.73 -13.20
N PRO A 5 -10.73 14.74 -13.79
CA PRO A 5 -12.04 15.13 -13.30
C PRO A 5 -13.13 14.06 -13.62
N PRO A 6 -14.22 14.01 -12.82
CA PRO A 6 -14.48 14.81 -11.64
C PRO A 6 -13.85 14.27 -10.35
N HIS A 7 -13.54 12.98 -10.27
CA HIS A 7 -13.17 12.29 -9.02
C HIS A 7 -11.85 11.52 -9.09
N GLY A 8 -11.04 11.74 -10.13
CA GLY A 8 -9.85 10.94 -10.38
C GLY A 8 -10.17 9.56 -10.96
N LEU A 9 -9.12 8.80 -11.31
CA LEU A 9 -9.23 7.43 -11.80
C LEU A 9 -8.59 6.47 -10.80
N ASN A 10 -9.20 5.31 -10.66
CA ASN A 10 -8.63 4.21 -9.90
C ASN A 10 -7.37 3.65 -10.58
N VAL A 11 -6.45 3.11 -9.79
CA VAL A 11 -5.11 2.73 -10.26
C VAL A 11 -4.75 1.32 -9.81
N TRP A 12 -4.24 0.53 -10.75
CA TRP A 12 -3.49 -0.69 -10.48
C TRP A 12 -2.02 -0.36 -10.25
N VAL A 13 -1.44 -0.93 -9.19
CA VAL A 13 0.00 -0.92 -8.94
C VAL A 13 0.48 -2.37 -8.90
N THR A 14 1.12 -2.80 -9.97
CA THR A 14 1.65 -4.16 -10.10
C THR A 14 3.16 -4.19 -9.87
N GLY A 15 3.69 -5.31 -9.48
CA GLY A 15 5.13 -5.50 -9.32
C GLY A 15 5.49 -6.45 -8.19
N PRO A 16 6.74 -6.92 -8.15
CA PRO A 16 7.17 -7.90 -7.18
C PRO A 16 7.11 -7.37 -5.73
N THR A 17 7.09 -8.29 -4.79
CA THR A 17 7.17 -7.96 -3.35
C THR A 17 8.38 -7.06 -3.09
N GLY A 18 8.19 -6.04 -2.25
CA GLY A 18 9.24 -5.10 -1.88
C GLY A 18 9.63 -4.09 -2.96
N SER A 19 8.91 -4.00 -4.08
CA SER A 19 9.20 -3.04 -5.17
C SER A 19 8.86 -1.58 -4.83
N GLY A 20 8.14 -1.33 -3.73
CA GLY A 20 7.77 0.02 -3.27
C GLY A 20 6.32 0.42 -3.55
N LYS A 21 5.39 -0.52 -3.78
CA LYS A 21 3.98 -0.25 -4.07
C LYS A 21 3.30 0.61 -2.99
N THR A 22 3.50 0.27 -1.72
CA THR A 22 2.96 1.05 -0.59
C THR A 22 3.55 2.45 -0.51
N TYR A 23 4.86 2.60 -0.78
CA TYR A 23 5.49 3.91 -0.84
C TYR A 23 4.90 4.77 -1.96
N PHE A 24 4.65 4.16 -3.12
CA PHE A 24 4.00 4.84 -4.24
C PHE A 24 2.58 5.30 -3.89
N ALA A 25 1.77 4.47 -3.21
CA ALA A 25 0.44 4.85 -2.75
C ALA A 25 0.47 6.04 -1.78
N ASN A 26 1.43 6.06 -0.84
CA ASN A 26 1.64 7.18 0.07
C ASN A 26 2.02 8.46 -0.69
N ALA A 27 2.92 8.37 -1.67
CA ALA A 27 3.30 9.53 -2.50
C ALA A 27 2.12 10.08 -3.31
N MET A 28 1.28 9.19 -3.88
CA MET A 28 0.05 9.58 -4.56
C MET A 28 -0.92 10.29 -3.62
N ASN A 29 -1.11 9.79 -2.41
CA ASN A 29 -1.98 10.40 -1.40
C ASN A 29 -1.49 11.80 -1.02
N GLN A 30 -0.20 11.94 -0.72
CA GLN A 30 0.40 13.23 -0.40
C GLN A 30 0.27 14.23 -1.55
N PHE A 31 0.48 13.78 -2.78
CA PHE A 31 0.28 14.62 -3.96
C PHE A 31 -1.18 15.06 -4.10
N ALA A 32 -2.16 14.16 -3.90
CA ALA A 32 -3.58 14.48 -3.94
C ALA A 32 -3.97 15.50 -2.86
N CYS A 33 -3.44 15.37 -1.64
CA CYS A 33 -3.62 16.34 -0.56
C CYS A 33 -3.08 17.72 -0.97
N ASN A 34 -1.85 17.78 -1.48
CA ASN A 34 -1.21 19.02 -1.88
C ASN A 34 -1.95 19.73 -3.03
N GLN A 35 -2.62 18.98 -3.88
CA GLN A 35 -3.45 19.52 -4.96
C GLN A 35 -4.90 19.85 -4.54
N GLY A 36 -5.28 19.54 -3.30
CA GLY A 36 -6.62 19.78 -2.78
C GLY A 36 -7.74 18.97 -3.46
N VAL A 37 -7.39 17.83 -4.08
CA VAL A 37 -8.36 17.00 -4.83
C VAL A 37 -9.02 15.90 -3.97
N ILE A 38 -8.61 15.77 -2.73
CA ILE A 38 -9.23 14.90 -1.72
C ILE A 38 -9.51 15.71 -0.45
N SER A 39 -10.64 15.42 0.19
CA SER A 39 -11.04 16.07 1.45
C SER A 39 -10.51 15.33 2.69
N ASN A 40 -10.31 14.03 2.58
CA ASN A 40 -9.75 13.20 3.63
C ASN A 40 -8.25 12.95 3.36
N PRO A 41 -7.34 13.58 4.12
CA PRO A 41 -5.90 13.48 3.87
C PRO A 41 -5.28 12.16 4.29
N ARG A 42 -6.02 11.33 5.04
CA ARG A 42 -5.51 10.05 5.54
C ARG A 42 -5.59 8.99 4.45
N LEU A 43 -4.45 8.40 4.09
CA LEU A 43 -4.44 7.16 3.31
C LEU A 43 -4.98 6.02 4.17
N THR A 44 -6.11 5.46 3.77
CA THR A 44 -6.64 4.25 4.39
C THR A 44 -6.02 3.04 3.70
N THR A 45 -5.37 2.17 4.46
CA THR A 45 -4.65 1.01 3.93
C THR A 45 -5.23 -0.29 4.45
N PHE A 46 -5.30 -1.29 3.59
CA PHE A 46 -5.74 -2.62 3.93
C PHE A 46 -4.96 -3.67 3.14
N ASN A 47 -4.36 -4.62 3.84
CA ASN A 47 -3.69 -5.76 3.21
C ASN A 47 -4.62 -6.97 3.23
N CYS A 48 -5.09 -7.38 2.05
CA CYS A 48 -6.01 -8.51 1.93
C CYS A 48 -5.36 -9.84 2.32
N ALA A 49 -4.03 -9.96 2.23
CA ALA A 49 -3.32 -11.18 2.60
C ALA A 49 -3.35 -11.47 4.11
N ASP A 50 -3.45 -10.44 4.95
CA ASP A 50 -3.48 -10.60 6.41
C ASP A 50 -4.72 -11.40 6.88
N TYR A 51 -5.77 -11.41 6.06
CA TYR A 51 -7.05 -12.06 6.36
C TYR A 51 -7.44 -13.15 5.34
N ALA A 52 -6.50 -13.62 4.51
CA ALA A 52 -6.77 -14.55 3.41
C ALA A 52 -7.40 -15.88 3.88
N HIS A 53 -7.13 -16.30 5.12
CA HIS A 53 -7.68 -17.52 5.72
C HIS A 53 -9.05 -17.32 6.40
N ASN A 54 -9.54 -16.06 6.48
CA ASN A 54 -10.84 -15.73 7.06
C ASN A 54 -11.55 -14.69 6.21
N PRO A 55 -12.21 -15.10 5.12
CA PRO A 55 -12.93 -14.19 4.23
C PRO A 55 -14.00 -13.34 4.93
N GLN A 56 -14.68 -13.90 5.92
CA GLN A 56 -15.70 -13.17 6.67
C GLN A 56 -15.09 -12.02 7.48
N LEU A 57 -13.95 -12.26 8.12
CA LEU A 57 -13.23 -11.23 8.86
C LEU A 57 -12.71 -10.15 7.90
N LEU A 58 -12.16 -10.53 6.75
CA LEU A 58 -11.73 -9.62 5.70
C LEU A 58 -12.88 -8.70 5.26
N MET A 59 -14.02 -9.28 4.92
CA MET A 59 -15.21 -8.56 4.48
C MET A 59 -15.74 -7.63 5.56
N SER A 60 -15.78 -8.08 6.83
CA SER A 60 -16.25 -7.28 7.96
C SER A 60 -15.36 -6.06 8.23
N HIS A 61 -14.05 -6.19 8.10
CA HIS A 61 -13.13 -5.05 8.22
C HIS A 61 -13.28 -4.04 7.10
N LEU A 62 -13.47 -4.52 5.87
CA LEU A 62 -13.52 -3.68 4.69
C LEU A 62 -14.84 -2.92 4.58
N PHE A 63 -15.96 -3.64 4.69
CA PHE A 63 -17.31 -3.09 4.47
C PHE A 63 -18.01 -2.68 5.76
N GLY A 64 -17.60 -3.19 6.92
CA GLY A 64 -18.33 -3.08 8.17
C GLY A 64 -19.48 -4.09 8.26
N TYR A 65 -20.17 -4.10 9.38
CA TYR A 65 -21.29 -5.01 9.62
C TYR A 65 -22.31 -4.38 10.59
N VAL A 66 -23.51 -4.89 10.55
CA VAL A 66 -24.55 -4.57 11.52
C VAL A 66 -24.67 -5.64 12.58
N LYS A 67 -25.22 -5.30 13.72
CA LYS A 67 -25.51 -6.23 14.80
C LYS A 67 -26.32 -7.43 14.27
N GLY A 68 -25.87 -8.64 14.59
CA GLY A 68 -26.52 -9.86 14.14
C GLY A 68 -26.11 -10.37 12.75
N ALA A 69 -25.20 -9.67 12.05
CA ALA A 69 -24.73 -10.09 10.72
C ALA A 69 -24.07 -11.49 10.72
N PHE A 70 -23.45 -11.86 11.82
CA PHE A 70 -22.83 -13.18 12.04
C PHE A 70 -22.68 -13.46 13.54
N THR A 71 -22.30 -14.69 13.89
CA THR A 71 -22.08 -15.08 15.29
C THR A 71 -20.95 -14.24 15.90
N GLY A 72 -21.26 -13.46 16.94
CA GLY A 72 -20.32 -12.55 17.58
C GLY A 72 -20.45 -11.07 17.16
N ALA A 73 -21.30 -10.74 16.17
CA ALA A 73 -21.65 -9.37 15.80
C ALA A 73 -22.62 -8.76 16.82
N ASN A 74 -22.11 -8.29 17.96
CA ASN A 74 -22.91 -7.77 19.07
C ASN A 74 -23.34 -6.30 18.91
N GLU A 75 -22.65 -5.56 18.04
CA GLU A 75 -22.87 -4.14 17.75
C GLU A 75 -22.64 -3.84 16.28
N ASP A 76 -23.04 -2.67 15.83
CA ASP A 76 -22.74 -2.16 14.49
C ASP A 76 -21.28 -1.71 14.43
N GLN A 77 -20.59 -2.06 13.35
CA GLN A 77 -19.20 -1.66 13.13
C GLN A 77 -19.01 -1.04 11.75
N GLU A 78 -18.39 0.14 11.72
CA GLU A 78 -18.01 0.78 10.47
C GLU A 78 -16.77 0.11 9.84
N GLY A 79 -16.81 -0.04 8.51
CA GLY A 79 -15.71 -0.57 7.73
C GLY A 79 -14.70 0.49 7.29
N LEU A 80 -13.63 0.02 6.65
CA LEU A 80 -12.57 0.89 6.12
C LEU A 80 -13.05 1.74 4.94
N ILE A 81 -14.02 1.26 4.15
CA ILE A 81 -14.62 2.04 3.05
C ILE A 81 -15.22 3.34 3.59
N GLN A 82 -15.96 3.30 4.70
CA GLN A 82 -16.51 4.50 5.32
C GLN A 82 -15.41 5.44 5.82
N LYS A 83 -14.35 4.88 6.41
CA LYS A 83 -13.20 5.65 6.90
C LYS A 83 -12.38 6.28 5.78
N ALA A 84 -12.42 5.72 4.59
CA ALA A 84 -11.73 6.22 3.40
C ALA A 84 -12.53 7.26 2.61
N ASP A 85 -13.79 7.51 3.00
CA ASP A 85 -14.65 8.46 2.30
C ASP A 85 -13.98 9.83 2.15
N GLY A 86 -14.08 10.42 0.97
CA GLY A 86 -13.42 11.65 0.58
C GLY A 86 -11.91 11.54 0.32
N GLY A 87 -11.34 10.35 0.41
CA GLY A 87 -9.90 10.12 0.31
C GLY A 87 -9.50 8.96 -0.61
N ILE A 88 -8.44 8.26 -0.21
CA ILE A 88 -7.88 7.14 -0.95
C ILE A 88 -7.92 5.87 -0.09
N LEU A 89 -8.41 4.78 -0.66
CA LEU A 89 -8.30 3.43 -0.13
C LEU A 89 -7.22 2.67 -0.90
N PHE A 90 -6.18 2.25 -0.21
CA PHE A 90 -5.13 1.39 -0.73
C PHE A 90 -5.38 -0.06 -0.32
N LEU A 91 -5.67 -0.91 -1.30
CA LEU A 91 -5.84 -2.35 -1.14
C LEU A 91 -4.57 -3.05 -1.59
N ASP A 92 -3.80 -3.59 -0.65
CA ASP A 92 -2.62 -4.38 -0.96
C ASP A 92 -2.97 -5.87 -1.08
N GLU A 93 -2.22 -6.60 -1.92
CA GLU A 93 -2.44 -8.02 -2.20
C GLU A 93 -3.91 -8.31 -2.58
N VAL A 94 -4.49 -7.45 -3.41
CA VAL A 94 -5.92 -7.46 -3.73
C VAL A 94 -6.40 -8.76 -4.42
N HIS A 95 -5.48 -9.55 -5.00
CA HIS A 95 -5.80 -10.88 -5.52
C HIS A 95 -6.26 -11.87 -4.43
N ARG A 96 -6.06 -11.54 -3.15
CA ARG A 96 -6.59 -12.28 -2.00
C ARG A 96 -8.02 -11.89 -1.63
N LEU A 97 -8.57 -10.84 -2.26
CA LEU A 97 -9.96 -10.44 -2.04
C LEU A 97 -10.91 -11.50 -2.61
N PRO A 98 -11.86 -12.04 -1.82
CA PRO A 98 -12.81 -13.02 -2.33
C PRO A 98 -13.71 -12.43 -3.42
N ALA A 99 -14.24 -13.28 -4.30
CA ALA A 99 -15.06 -12.85 -5.44
C ALA A 99 -16.23 -11.93 -5.01
N GLU A 100 -16.92 -12.26 -3.93
CA GLU A 100 -17.98 -11.43 -3.36
C GLU A 100 -17.48 -10.03 -2.99
N GLY A 101 -16.29 -9.92 -2.39
CA GLY A 101 -15.67 -8.65 -2.07
C GLY A 101 -15.29 -7.84 -3.30
N GLN A 102 -14.83 -8.51 -4.36
CA GLN A 102 -14.55 -7.86 -5.65
C GLN A 102 -15.84 -7.30 -6.28
N GLU A 103 -16.94 -8.03 -6.21
CA GLU A 103 -18.26 -7.57 -6.70
C GLU A 103 -18.78 -6.38 -5.91
N MET A 104 -18.62 -6.39 -4.59
CA MET A 104 -19.04 -5.27 -3.73
C MET A 104 -18.21 -4.00 -4.00
N ILE A 105 -16.89 -4.13 -4.17
CA ILE A 105 -16.01 -3.01 -4.56
C ILE A 105 -16.35 -2.52 -5.96
N PHE A 106 -16.62 -3.42 -6.89
CA PHE A 106 -17.08 -3.08 -8.24
C PHE A 106 -18.36 -2.23 -8.19
N TYR A 107 -19.35 -2.65 -7.39
CA TYR A 107 -20.59 -1.90 -7.22
C TYR A 107 -20.35 -0.50 -6.62
N LEU A 108 -19.45 -0.41 -5.63
CA LEU A 108 -19.02 0.87 -5.06
C LEU A 108 -18.37 1.79 -6.11
N MET A 109 -17.51 1.26 -6.97
CA MET A 109 -16.88 2.05 -8.03
C MET A 109 -17.88 2.61 -9.05
N ASP A 110 -18.92 1.83 -9.37
CA ASP A 110 -19.93 2.22 -10.36
C ASP A 110 -20.99 3.16 -9.81
N HIS A 111 -21.41 3.00 -8.55
CA HIS A 111 -22.58 3.67 -7.98
C HIS A 111 -22.25 4.61 -6.80
N GLY A 112 -21.03 4.56 -6.28
CA GLY A 112 -20.66 5.33 -5.08
C GLY A 112 -21.36 4.86 -3.81
N THR A 113 -21.95 3.66 -3.82
CA THR A 113 -22.71 3.09 -2.69
C THR A 113 -22.27 1.68 -2.39
N TYR A 114 -22.45 1.26 -1.13
CA TYR A 114 -22.17 -0.08 -0.65
C TYR A 114 -23.09 -0.42 0.53
N SER A 115 -23.19 -1.70 0.89
CA SER A 115 -23.91 -2.16 2.08
C SER A 115 -22.93 -2.79 3.06
N ARG A 116 -23.22 -2.66 4.36
CA ARG A 116 -22.51 -3.41 5.41
C ARG A 116 -22.98 -4.86 5.40
N LEU A 117 -22.17 -5.75 5.94
CA LEU A 117 -22.58 -7.14 6.09
C LEU A 117 -23.82 -7.25 6.98
N GLY A 118 -24.80 -8.04 6.52
CA GLY A 118 -26.09 -8.21 7.21
C GLY A 118 -27.14 -7.14 6.91
N GLU A 119 -26.83 -6.11 6.12
CA GLU A 119 -27.81 -5.13 5.63
C GLU A 119 -28.42 -5.58 4.30
N THR A 120 -29.76 -5.53 4.20
CA THR A 120 -30.51 -5.86 2.98
C THR A 120 -31.10 -4.64 2.28
N ASP A 121 -31.50 -3.63 3.04
CA ASP A 121 -32.30 -2.51 2.54
C ASP A 121 -31.65 -1.14 2.70
N LYS A 122 -30.40 -1.08 3.16
CA LYS A 122 -29.71 0.17 3.43
C LYS A 122 -28.42 0.27 2.61
N ALA A 123 -28.28 1.37 1.88
CA ALA A 123 -27.05 1.69 1.17
C ALA A 123 -26.33 2.86 1.84
N HIS A 124 -25.02 2.72 1.98
CA HIS A 124 -24.12 3.78 2.44
C HIS A 124 -23.42 4.41 1.24
N HIS A 125 -23.15 5.69 1.30
CA HIS A 125 -22.38 6.39 0.28
C HIS A 125 -20.91 6.51 0.69
N ALA A 126 -20.01 6.32 -0.25
CA ALA A 126 -18.61 6.65 -0.11
C ALA A 126 -18.03 7.11 -1.45
N ASN A 127 -17.39 8.28 -1.43
CA ASN A 127 -16.67 8.83 -2.59
C ASN A 127 -15.17 8.72 -2.31
N LEU A 128 -14.57 7.66 -2.79
CA LEU A 128 -13.15 7.38 -2.59
C LEU A 128 -12.47 6.98 -3.90
N ARG A 129 -11.15 7.07 -3.91
CA ARG A 129 -10.33 6.53 -4.99
C ARG A 129 -9.65 5.26 -4.53
N LEU A 130 -9.58 4.29 -5.44
CA LEU A 130 -8.92 3.01 -5.18
C LEU A 130 -7.53 3.00 -5.78
N ILE A 131 -6.56 2.56 -4.98
CA ILE A 131 -5.26 2.10 -5.44
C ILE A 131 -5.18 0.62 -5.08
N CYS A 132 -5.21 -0.24 -6.09
CA CYS A 132 -5.15 -1.69 -5.91
C CYS A 132 -3.75 -2.19 -6.24
N ALA A 133 -3.08 -2.82 -5.28
CA ALA A 133 -1.75 -3.38 -5.47
C ALA A 133 -1.80 -4.91 -5.50
N THR A 134 -1.00 -5.51 -6.38
CA THR A 134 -0.84 -6.96 -6.48
C THR A 134 0.55 -7.34 -6.95
N THR A 135 1.02 -8.51 -6.51
CA THR A 135 2.22 -9.18 -7.00
C THR A 135 1.95 -10.10 -8.16
N GLU A 136 0.68 -10.42 -8.41
CA GLU A 136 0.22 -11.30 -9.47
C GLU A 136 -0.32 -10.51 -10.68
N ASP A 137 -0.51 -11.19 -11.80
CA ASP A 137 -1.20 -10.61 -12.93
C ASP A 137 -2.70 -10.45 -12.60
N PRO A 138 -3.23 -9.21 -12.64
CA PRO A 138 -4.64 -8.96 -12.33
C PRO A 138 -5.61 -9.76 -13.23
N GLU A 139 -5.27 -9.96 -14.50
CA GLU A 139 -6.14 -10.66 -15.45
C GLU A 139 -6.26 -12.16 -15.16
N SER A 140 -5.26 -12.75 -14.51
CA SER A 140 -5.24 -14.17 -14.16
C SER A 140 -5.85 -14.51 -12.81
N SER A 141 -5.86 -13.55 -11.89
CA SER A 141 -6.17 -13.79 -10.47
C SER A 141 -7.47 -13.14 -9.98
N LEU A 142 -8.07 -12.25 -10.77
CA LEU A 142 -9.23 -11.44 -10.40
C LEU A 142 -10.37 -11.57 -11.41
N LEU A 143 -11.59 -11.20 -10.99
CA LEU A 143 -12.74 -11.14 -11.88
C LEU A 143 -12.52 -10.11 -13.00
N ALA A 144 -12.79 -10.48 -14.23
CA ALA A 144 -12.62 -9.60 -15.37
C ALA A 144 -13.45 -8.31 -15.25
N THR A 145 -14.61 -8.39 -14.63
CA THR A 145 -15.48 -7.24 -14.32
C THR A 145 -14.81 -6.23 -13.39
N PHE A 146 -14.06 -6.72 -12.40
CA PHE A 146 -13.31 -5.88 -11.47
C PHE A 146 -12.09 -5.23 -12.14
N VAL A 147 -11.31 -6.01 -12.90
CA VAL A 147 -10.10 -5.53 -13.58
C VAL A 147 -10.41 -4.40 -14.56
N ARG A 148 -11.48 -4.54 -15.34
CA ARG A 148 -11.87 -3.55 -16.35
C ARG A 148 -12.29 -2.18 -15.82
N ARG A 149 -12.62 -2.09 -14.51
CA ARG A 149 -13.02 -0.83 -13.86
C ARG A 149 -11.85 0.03 -13.39
N ILE A 150 -10.64 -0.50 -13.47
CA ILE A 150 -9.43 0.21 -13.06
C ILE A 150 -8.55 0.43 -14.30
N PRO A 151 -8.68 1.60 -14.95
CA PRO A 151 -8.12 1.80 -16.31
C PRO A 151 -6.62 2.11 -16.31
N ILE A 152 -6.05 2.48 -15.16
CA ILE A 152 -4.65 2.89 -15.07
C ILE A 152 -3.84 1.79 -14.42
N VAL A 153 -2.79 1.35 -15.11
CA VAL A 153 -1.83 0.36 -14.61
C VAL A 153 -0.46 1.01 -14.45
N VAL A 154 0.10 0.94 -13.26
CA VAL A 154 1.47 1.35 -12.95
C VAL A 154 2.26 0.12 -12.57
N GLN A 155 3.23 -0.23 -13.40
CA GLN A 155 4.12 -1.36 -13.15
C GLN A 155 5.37 -0.90 -12.39
N MET A 156 5.54 -1.40 -11.17
CA MET A 156 6.73 -1.14 -10.37
C MET A 156 7.85 -2.09 -10.77
N PRO A 157 8.99 -1.58 -11.23
CA PRO A 157 10.10 -2.44 -11.64
C PRO A 157 10.75 -3.13 -10.44
N SER A 158 11.31 -4.33 -10.65
CA SER A 158 12.16 -4.97 -9.67
C SER A 158 13.41 -4.11 -9.41
N PHE A 159 14.07 -4.32 -8.27
CA PHE A 159 15.29 -3.58 -7.95
C PHE A 159 16.39 -3.83 -9.01
N ASN A 160 16.53 -5.09 -9.43
CA ASN A 160 17.58 -5.49 -10.38
C ASN A 160 17.32 -5.05 -11.83
N SER A 161 16.10 -4.72 -12.19
CA SER A 161 15.78 -4.14 -13.51
C SER A 161 16.04 -2.63 -13.59
N ARG A 162 16.30 -1.97 -12.46
CA ARG A 162 16.61 -0.52 -12.40
C ARG A 162 18.05 -0.25 -12.84
N THR A 163 18.29 0.92 -13.38
CA THR A 163 19.65 1.38 -13.71
C THR A 163 20.48 1.54 -12.43
N MET A 164 21.80 1.46 -12.56
CA MET A 164 22.71 1.68 -11.42
C MET A 164 22.51 3.05 -10.79
N ARG A 165 22.25 4.08 -11.58
CA ARG A 165 21.95 5.43 -11.10
C ARG A 165 20.71 5.46 -10.20
N GLU A 166 19.65 4.76 -10.57
CA GLU A 166 18.42 4.66 -9.76
C GLU A 166 18.67 3.88 -8.47
N ARG A 167 19.43 2.76 -8.54
CA ARG A 167 19.77 1.97 -7.36
C ARG A 167 20.58 2.78 -6.35
N PHE A 168 21.59 3.52 -6.82
CA PHE A 168 22.34 4.45 -5.97
C PHE A 168 21.50 5.58 -5.43
N GLY A 169 20.55 6.10 -6.22
CA GLY A 169 19.60 7.11 -5.78
C GLY A 169 18.73 6.61 -4.61
N LEU A 170 18.23 5.39 -4.70
CA LEU A 170 17.46 4.74 -3.63
C LEU A 170 18.32 4.53 -2.37
N LEU A 171 19.53 4.01 -2.52
CA LEU A 171 20.48 3.84 -1.41
C LEU A 171 20.74 5.18 -0.70
N LYS A 172 21.04 6.23 -1.46
CA LYS A 172 21.28 7.58 -0.91
C LYS A 172 20.08 8.09 -0.12
N GLN A 173 18.86 7.93 -0.64
CA GLN A 173 17.64 8.34 0.08
C GLN A 173 17.47 7.59 1.39
N MET A 174 17.71 6.28 1.41
CA MET A 174 17.59 5.46 2.62
C MET A 174 18.63 5.86 3.66
N LEU A 175 19.87 6.10 3.25
CA LEU A 175 20.95 6.57 4.14
C LEU A 175 20.62 7.96 4.72
N LEU A 176 20.02 8.86 3.94
CA LEU A 176 19.58 10.17 4.43
C LEU A 176 18.46 10.04 5.47
N ILE A 177 17.51 9.12 5.26
CA ILE A 177 16.45 8.85 6.23
C ILE A 177 17.04 8.34 7.54
N GLU A 178 17.98 7.39 7.49
CA GLU A 178 18.64 6.87 8.69
C GLU A 178 19.53 7.93 9.36
N ALA A 179 20.27 8.75 8.62
CA ALA A 179 21.06 9.86 9.16
C ALA A 179 20.19 10.86 9.93
N ASN A 180 19.03 11.21 9.37
CA ASN A 180 18.05 12.08 10.04
C ASN A 180 17.48 11.42 11.31
N ARG A 181 17.20 10.12 11.26
CA ARG A 181 16.65 9.36 12.39
C ARG A 181 17.59 9.30 13.58
N ILE A 182 18.91 9.12 13.33
CA ILE A 182 19.91 9.05 14.39
C ILE A 182 20.53 10.42 14.72
N HIS A 183 20.14 11.48 14.02
CA HIS A 183 20.68 12.84 14.13
C HIS A 183 22.21 12.89 14.00
N LYS A 184 22.78 12.08 13.11
CA LYS A 184 24.22 11.98 12.85
C LYS A 184 24.50 11.96 11.34
N LYS A 185 25.70 12.42 10.97
CA LYS A 185 26.21 12.24 9.60
C LYS A 185 26.70 10.79 9.43
N ILE A 186 26.29 10.17 8.35
CA ILE A 186 26.74 8.83 7.97
C ILE A 186 27.77 8.98 6.86
N TYR A 187 28.94 8.40 7.06
CA TYR A 187 30.01 8.29 6.07
C TYR A 187 30.15 6.81 5.70
N PHE A 188 30.24 6.52 4.43
CA PHE A 188 30.48 5.18 3.91
C PHE A 188 31.31 5.28 2.65
N ASP A 189 32.09 4.27 2.38
CA ASP A 189 32.89 4.17 1.18
C ASP A 189 32.17 3.51 0.02
N GLU A 190 32.79 3.51 -1.15
CA GLU A 190 32.19 2.98 -2.38
C GLU A 190 31.97 1.46 -2.29
N ASP A 191 32.87 0.73 -1.63
CA ASP A 191 32.78 -0.72 -1.51
C ASP A 191 31.59 -1.15 -0.68
N VAL A 192 31.31 -0.43 0.41
CA VAL A 192 30.09 -0.63 1.22
C VAL A 192 28.83 -0.35 0.39
N ALA A 193 28.82 0.74 -0.38
CA ALA A 193 27.69 1.07 -1.24
C ALA A 193 27.45 0.00 -2.31
N ARG A 194 28.49 -0.48 -2.98
CA ARG A 194 28.44 -1.56 -3.98
C ARG A 194 27.95 -2.87 -3.35
N SER A 195 28.44 -3.19 -2.16
CA SER A 195 28.05 -4.39 -1.43
C SER A 195 26.58 -4.36 -1.04
N LEU A 196 26.07 -3.23 -0.52
CA LEU A 196 24.66 -3.05 -0.18
C LEU A 196 23.73 -3.22 -1.40
N ILE A 197 24.10 -2.63 -2.54
CA ILE A 197 23.36 -2.77 -3.79
C ILE A 197 23.42 -4.20 -4.31
N GLY A 198 24.59 -4.82 -4.28
CA GLY A 198 24.81 -6.19 -4.76
C GLY A 198 24.14 -7.27 -3.91
N SER A 199 23.85 -6.99 -2.64
CA SER A 199 23.22 -7.92 -1.71
C SER A 199 21.70 -8.06 -1.91
N VAL A 200 21.08 -7.20 -2.72
CA VAL A 200 19.63 -7.22 -2.95
C VAL A 200 19.27 -8.33 -3.94
N THR A 201 18.36 -9.20 -3.49
CA THR A 201 17.82 -10.31 -4.27
C THR A 201 16.31 -10.19 -4.45
N TYR A 202 15.57 -11.18 -4.03
CA TYR A 202 14.10 -11.25 -4.20
C TYR A 202 13.31 -10.22 -3.39
N GLY A 203 13.86 -9.70 -2.29
CA GLY A 203 13.20 -8.70 -1.43
C GLY A 203 13.20 -7.28 -1.98
N ASN A 204 13.84 -7.05 -3.15
CA ASN A 204 13.83 -5.78 -3.88
C ASN A 204 14.21 -4.55 -3.02
N VAL A 205 13.53 -3.42 -3.21
CA VAL A 205 13.78 -2.17 -2.49
C VAL A 205 13.56 -2.32 -0.97
N GLY A 206 12.60 -3.17 -0.56
CA GLY A 206 12.38 -3.49 0.85
C GLY A 206 13.58 -4.16 1.50
N GLN A 207 14.24 -5.07 0.78
CA GLN A 207 15.47 -5.72 1.25
C GLN A 207 16.62 -4.71 1.37
N LEU A 208 16.79 -3.82 0.38
CA LEU A 208 17.79 -2.75 0.46
C LEU A 208 17.57 -1.91 1.73
N LYS A 209 16.34 -1.52 2.00
CA LYS A 209 15.98 -0.75 3.20
C LYS A 209 16.38 -1.49 4.48
N SER A 210 16.07 -2.77 4.60
CA SER A 210 16.42 -3.57 5.76
C SER A 210 17.93 -3.71 5.93
N ASN A 211 18.65 -3.93 4.83
CA ASN A 211 20.11 -4.04 4.86
C ASN A 211 20.77 -2.71 5.27
N VAL A 212 20.28 -1.58 4.76
CA VAL A 212 20.77 -0.24 5.15
C VAL A 212 20.52 0.00 6.65
N GLN A 213 19.34 -0.32 7.15
CA GLN A 213 19.00 -0.17 8.57
C GLN A 213 19.93 -1.00 9.46
N LEU A 214 20.20 -2.24 9.06
CA LEU A 214 21.08 -3.14 9.81
C LEU A 214 22.51 -2.60 9.88
N VAL A 215 23.07 -2.17 8.75
CA VAL A 215 24.42 -1.62 8.67
C VAL A 215 24.53 -0.31 9.46
N CYS A 216 23.54 0.57 9.36
CA CYS A 216 23.51 1.83 10.13
C CYS A 216 23.40 1.57 11.63
N ALA A 217 22.57 0.60 12.06
CA ALA A 217 22.46 0.21 13.45
C ALA A 217 23.77 -0.33 14.02
N GLN A 218 24.46 -1.19 13.27
CA GLN A 218 25.76 -1.73 13.67
C GLN A 218 26.81 -0.63 13.79
N GLY A 219 26.90 0.26 12.79
CA GLY A 219 27.82 1.41 12.82
C GLY A 219 27.55 2.36 13.99
N PHE A 220 26.27 2.59 14.32
CA PHE A 220 25.90 3.42 15.47
C PHE A 220 26.29 2.79 16.80
N LEU A 221 26.09 1.48 16.98
CA LEU A 221 26.54 0.76 18.17
C LEU A 221 28.05 0.81 18.36
N ASN A 222 28.83 0.58 17.30
CA ASN A 222 30.28 0.68 17.35
C ASN A 222 30.74 2.10 17.77
N HIS A 223 30.10 3.14 17.22
CA HIS A 223 30.40 4.53 17.57
C HIS A 223 30.10 4.88 19.03
N ILE A 224 29.08 4.29 19.65
CA ILE A 224 28.79 4.47 21.08
C ILE A 224 29.90 3.78 21.90
N GLN A 225 30.23 2.53 21.58
CA GLN A 225 31.25 1.76 22.31
C GLN A 225 32.66 2.42 22.27
N GLU A 226 33.01 3.04 21.15
CA GLU A 226 34.28 3.77 21.01
C GLU A 226 34.29 5.08 21.83
N LYS A 227 33.15 5.64 22.21
CA LYS A 227 33.06 6.84 23.06
C LYS A 227 33.08 6.53 24.56
N ASP A 228 32.70 5.32 24.94
CA ASP A 228 32.64 4.86 26.31
C ASP A 228 33.95 4.11 26.72
N ALA A 229 34.88 3.93 25.80
CA ALA A 229 36.22 3.33 26.01
C ALA A 229 37.30 4.42 26.11
#